data_57ab3d351d0a1b26466e4345941a551e
#
_entry.id   57ab3d351d0a1b26466e4345941a551e
#
_cell.length_a   1.000
_cell.length_b   1.000
_cell.length_c   1.000
_cell.angle_alpha   90.00
_cell.angle_beta   90.00
_cell.angle_gamma   90.00
#
_symmetry.space_group_name_H-M   'P 1'
#
loop_
_entity.id
_entity.type
_entity.pdbx_description
1 polymer ?
#
loop_
_entity_poly.entity_id
_entity_poly.type
_entity_poly.pdbx_seq_one_letter_code
_entity_poly.pdbx_strand_id
1 'polypeptide(L)'
;MTAINRILIVDDEDNVRRMLSTAFALQGFETHCANNGRTALHLFADIHPDVVLMDIRMPEMDGIKALKEMRSHETRTPVILMTAYAEVETAVEALRCGAFDYVIKPFDLDELNLIVQRALQLQSMKKEIRHLHQALSTSWQWGHILTNSPAMMDICKDTAKIALSQASVLISGESGTGKELIARAIHYNSRRTKGPFIKVNCAALPESLLESEMFGHEKGAFTGAQTLRQGLFERANEGTLLLDEIGEMPLVLQAKLLRILQEREFERIGGHQTIKVDIRIIAATNRDLQAMVKEGTFREDLFYRLNVIHLILPPLRDRREDISLLANHFLQKFSSENQRDIIDIDPMAMSLLTAWSWPGNIRELSNVIERAVVMNSGPIIFSEDLPPQIRQPVCNAGEVKTAPVGERNLKEEIKRVEKRIIMEVLEQQEGNRTRTALMLGISRRALMYKLQEYGIDPADV
;
A
#
# COMPACT_ATOMS: atom_id res chain seq x y z
N MET A 1 26.57 -9.71 -16.82
CA MET A 1 26.53 -10.31 -18.15
C MET A 1 25.19 -9.93 -18.76
N THR A 2 25.20 -9.10 -19.81
CA THR A 2 24.01 -8.75 -20.59
C THR A 2 23.55 -10.00 -21.31
N ALA A 3 22.29 -10.41 -21.07
CA ALA A 3 21.70 -11.55 -21.76
C ALA A 3 21.69 -11.27 -23.27
N ILE A 4 22.18 -12.23 -24.05
CA ILE A 4 22.19 -12.13 -25.53
C ILE A 4 20.72 -12.34 -25.98
N ASN A 5 20.17 -11.37 -26.71
CA ASN A 5 18.83 -11.48 -27.26
C ASN A 5 18.78 -12.50 -28.41
N ARG A 6 17.73 -13.33 -28.47
CA ARG A 6 17.52 -14.37 -29.46
C ARG A 6 16.49 -13.93 -30.50
N ILE A 7 16.87 -14.04 -31.78
CA ILE A 7 15.97 -13.76 -32.89
C ILE A 7 15.67 -15.05 -33.66
N LEU A 8 14.41 -15.34 -33.87
CA LEU A 8 13.95 -16.39 -34.77
C LEU A 8 13.57 -15.77 -36.12
N ILE A 9 14.27 -16.16 -37.17
CA ILE A 9 14.06 -15.69 -38.54
C ILE A 9 13.37 -16.82 -39.33
N VAL A 10 12.19 -16.52 -39.86
CA VAL A 10 11.36 -17.49 -40.59
C VAL A 10 11.03 -16.97 -41.97
N ASP A 11 11.57 -17.63 -42.97
CA ASP A 11 11.42 -17.26 -44.40
C ASP A 11 11.67 -18.51 -45.23
N ASP A 12 10.98 -18.71 -46.36
CA ASP A 12 11.24 -19.85 -47.23
C ASP A 12 12.47 -19.65 -48.13
N GLU A 13 12.86 -18.39 -48.38
CA GLU A 13 14.04 -18.04 -49.16
C GLU A 13 15.33 -18.15 -48.35
N ASP A 14 16.24 -19.07 -48.73
CA ASP A 14 17.51 -19.27 -48.03
C ASP A 14 18.43 -18.02 -48.04
N ASN A 15 18.38 -17.25 -49.15
CA ASN A 15 19.15 -16.02 -49.26
C ASN A 15 18.72 -14.95 -48.27
N VAL A 16 17.39 -14.79 -48.01
CA VAL A 16 16.84 -13.85 -47.06
C VAL A 16 17.22 -14.27 -45.63
N ARG A 17 17.08 -15.57 -45.33
CA ARG A 17 17.46 -16.09 -43.99
C ARG A 17 18.93 -15.85 -43.72
N ARG A 18 19.83 -16.14 -44.66
CA ARG A 18 21.28 -15.92 -44.50
C ARG A 18 21.62 -14.44 -44.33
N MET A 19 21.04 -13.58 -45.15
CA MET A 19 21.24 -12.14 -45.10
C MET A 19 20.84 -11.58 -43.73
N LEU A 20 19.62 -11.88 -43.27
CA LEU A 20 19.12 -11.42 -41.98
C LEU A 20 19.91 -12.02 -40.82
N SER A 21 20.22 -13.32 -40.86
CA SER A 21 21.03 -13.96 -39.81
C SER A 21 22.40 -13.33 -39.68
N THR A 22 23.07 -13.04 -40.79
CA THR A 22 24.38 -12.37 -40.78
C THR A 22 24.27 -10.94 -40.26
N ALA A 23 23.27 -10.18 -40.69
CA ALA A 23 23.08 -8.79 -40.27
C ALA A 23 22.82 -8.68 -38.76
N PHE A 24 21.93 -9.51 -38.20
CA PHE A 24 21.62 -9.50 -36.77
C PHE A 24 22.72 -10.14 -35.91
N ALA A 25 23.42 -11.16 -36.39
CA ALA A 25 24.60 -11.71 -35.70
C ALA A 25 25.72 -10.68 -35.54
N LEU A 26 25.97 -9.83 -36.52
CA LEU A 26 26.95 -8.71 -36.45
C LEU A 26 26.52 -7.67 -35.39
N GLN A 27 25.25 -7.55 -35.08
CA GLN A 27 24.71 -6.68 -34.04
C GLN A 27 24.68 -7.35 -32.65
N GLY A 28 25.16 -8.56 -32.51
CA GLY A 28 25.31 -9.27 -31.25
C GLY A 28 24.06 -10.12 -30.84
N PHE A 29 23.17 -10.41 -31.79
CA PHE A 29 22.04 -11.30 -31.55
C PHE A 29 22.40 -12.77 -31.79
N GLU A 30 21.82 -13.66 -31.02
CA GLU A 30 21.80 -15.09 -31.30
C GLU A 30 20.65 -15.38 -32.29
N THR A 31 20.99 -15.81 -33.53
CA THR A 31 20.03 -15.97 -34.61
C THR A 31 19.70 -17.44 -34.87
N HIS A 32 18.41 -17.76 -34.96
CA HIS A 32 17.92 -19.09 -35.35
C HIS A 32 17.03 -18.95 -36.57
N CYS A 33 17.09 -19.95 -37.48
CA CYS A 33 16.39 -19.90 -38.76
C CYS A 33 15.42 -21.06 -38.92
N ALA A 34 14.23 -20.78 -39.47
CA ALA A 34 13.25 -21.76 -39.93
C ALA A 34 12.85 -21.46 -41.38
N ASN A 35 12.49 -22.48 -42.12
CA ASN A 35 12.10 -22.36 -43.55
C ASN A 35 10.57 -22.43 -43.79
N ASN A 36 9.79 -22.64 -42.76
CA ASN A 36 8.32 -22.65 -42.80
C ASN A 36 7.72 -22.44 -41.41
N GLY A 37 6.41 -22.17 -41.35
CA GLY A 37 5.70 -21.93 -40.10
C GLY A 37 5.71 -23.10 -39.13
N ARG A 38 5.68 -24.35 -39.60
CA ARG A 38 5.70 -25.54 -38.73
C ARG A 38 7.02 -25.70 -38.01
N THR A 39 8.15 -25.58 -38.71
CA THR A 39 9.51 -25.61 -38.13
C THR A 39 9.70 -24.44 -37.18
N ALA A 40 9.10 -23.27 -37.50
CA ALA A 40 9.14 -22.10 -36.64
C ALA A 40 8.44 -22.35 -35.30
N LEU A 41 7.29 -23.01 -35.27
CA LEU A 41 6.57 -23.34 -34.01
C LEU A 41 7.37 -24.28 -33.12
N HIS A 42 8.04 -25.30 -33.68
CA HIS A 42 8.91 -26.19 -32.90
C HIS A 42 10.10 -25.43 -32.29
N LEU A 43 10.82 -24.66 -33.11
CA LEU A 43 11.95 -23.86 -32.64
C LEU A 43 11.50 -22.80 -31.63
N PHE A 44 10.34 -22.19 -31.84
CA PHE A 44 9.79 -21.20 -30.92
C PHE A 44 9.58 -21.76 -29.51
N ALA A 45 9.10 -22.99 -29.38
CA ALA A 45 8.91 -23.67 -28.11
C ALA A 45 10.25 -24.04 -27.42
N ASP A 46 11.27 -24.41 -28.22
CA ASP A 46 12.57 -24.86 -27.70
C ASP A 46 13.47 -23.71 -27.29
N ILE A 47 13.59 -22.66 -28.11
CA ILE A 47 14.57 -21.59 -27.91
C ILE A 47 14.02 -20.37 -27.17
N HIS A 48 12.70 -20.20 -27.06
CA HIS A 48 12.04 -19.04 -26.46
C HIS A 48 12.62 -17.71 -26.97
N PRO A 49 12.45 -17.35 -28.26
CA PRO A 49 13.06 -16.17 -28.84
C PRO A 49 12.52 -14.87 -28.24
N ASP A 50 13.34 -13.83 -28.20
CA ASP A 50 12.96 -12.49 -27.75
C ASP A 50 12.19 -11.71 -28.81
N VAL A 51 12.42 -12.03 -30.11
CA VAL A 51 11.68 -11.48 -31.24
C VAL A 51 11.63 -12.50 -32.38
N VAL A 52 10.56 -12.48 -33.16
CA VAL A 52 10.38 -13.32 -34.35
C VAL A 52 10.22 -12.42 -35.56
N LEU A 53 11.01 -12.66 -36.60
CA LEU A 53 10.86 -12.11 -37.96
C LEU A 53 10.27 -13.22 -38.81
N MET A 54 9.11 -13.05 -39.43
CA MET A 54 8.42 -14.14 -40.10
C MET A 54 7.79 -13.68 -41.41
N ASP A 55 8.10 -14.38 -42.50
CA ASP A 55 7.43 -14.15 -43.76
C ASP A 55 5.96 -14.61 -43.69
N ILE A 56 5.08 -13.88 -44.38
CA ILE A 56 3.66 -14.23 -44.47
C ILE A 56 3.42 -15.42 -45.37
N ARG A 57 4.10 -15.44 -46.55
CA ARG A 57 3.89 -16.47 -47.55
C ARG A 57 4.97 -17.52 -47.52
N MET A 58 4.67 -18.66 -46.93
CA MET A 58 5.57 -19.80 -46.83
C MET A 58 4.85 -21.10 -47.16
N PRO A 59 5.57 -22.12 -47.68
CA PRO A 59 5.00 -23.46 -47.92
C PRO A 59 4.60 -24.12 -46.59
N GLU A 60 3.70 -25.10 -46.66
CA GLU A 60 3.12 -25.92 -45.59
C GLU A 60 2.25 -25.11 -44.60
N MET A 61 2.80 -24.08 -43.96
CA MET A 61 2.08 -23.23 -43.00
C MET A 61 2.49 -21.77 -43.23
N ASP A 62 1.50 -20.93 -43.54
CA ASP A 62 1.70 -19.50 -43.72
C ASP A 62 1.98 -18.77 -42.37
N GLY A 63 2.63 -17.58 -42.42
CA GLY A 63 3.05 -16.84 -41.24
C GLY A 63 1.87 -16.36 -40.39
N ILE A 64 0.69 -16.07 -40.95
CA ILE A 64 -0.49 -15.65 -40.20
C ILE A 64 -1.05 -16.81 -39.36
N LYS A 65 -1.07 -18.01 -39.94
CA LYS A 65 -1.48 -19.22 -39.19
C LYS A 65 -0.51 -19.55 -38.08
N ALA A 66 0.82 -19.49 -38.38
CA ALA A 66 1.86 -19.68 -37.36
C ALA A 66 1.74 -18.66 -36.24
N LEU A 67 1.49 -17.37 -36.53
CA LEU A 67 1.22 -16.34 -35.56
C LEU A 67 0.01 -16.65 -34.66
N LYS A 68 -1.13 -17.09 -35.27
CA LYS A 68 -2.32 -17.46 -34.51
C LYS A 68 -2.04 -18.60 -33.52
N GLU A 69 -1.29 -19.63 -33.96
CA GLU A 69 -0.89 -20.73 -33.06
C GLU A 69 0.09 -20.27 -31.97
N MET A 70 1.08 -19.44 -32.28
CA MET A 70 1.96 -18.82 -31.25
C MET A 70 1.16 -18.04 -30.21
N ARG A 71 0.09 -17.34 -30.63
CA ARG A 71 -0.77 -16.56 -29.70
C ARG A 71 -1.68 -17.44 -28.84
N SER A 72 -2.10 -18.63 -29.31
CA SER A 72 -2.91 -19.56 -28.54
C SER A 72 -2.19 -20.11 -27.30
N HIS A 73 -0.87 -20.12 -27.28
CA HIS A 73 -0.02 -20.51 -26.15
C HIS A 73 0.34 -19.36 -25.18
N GLU A 74 -0.45 -18.26 -25.18
CA GLU A 74 -0.25 -17.06 -24.32
C GLU A 74 1.14 -16.41 -24.44
N THR A 75 1.89 -16.68 -25.51
CA THR A 75 3.24 -16.14 -25.67
C THR A 75 3.18 -14.66 -26.06
N ARG A 76 3.95 -13.85 -25.37
CA ARG A 76 4.01 -12.40 -25.57
C ARG A 76 5.21 -11.93 -26.38
N THR A 77 5.92 -12.86 -27.02
CA THR A 77 7.07 -12.56 -27.89
C THR A 77 6.59 -11.71 -29.08
N PRO A 78 7.18 -10.56 -29.36
CA PRO A 78 6.83 -9.76 -30.52
C PRO A 78 7.16 -10.51 -31.80
N VAL A 79 6.16 -10.57 -32.69
CA VAL A 79 6.28 -11.15 -34.04
C VAL A 79 6.15 -10.02 -35.05
N ILE A 80 7.17 -9.81 -35.86
CA ILE A 80 7.21 -8.85 -36.95
C ILE A 80 7.01 -9.65 -38.25
N LEU A 81 5.97 -9.32 -39.00
CA LEU A 81 5.68 -10.02 -40.25
C LEU A 81 6.37 -9.34 -41.44
N MET A 82 6.90 -10.12 -42.35
CA MET A 82 7.52 -9.66 -43.61
C MET A 82 6.60 -10.02 -44.76
N THR A 83 6.37 -9.12 -45.70
CA THR A 83 5.45 -9.36 -46.84
C THR A 83 5.99 -8.78 -48.14
N ALA A 84 5.84 -9.50 -49.26
CA ALA A 84 6.18 -8.99 -50.59
C ALA A 84 5.05 -8.11 -51.20
N TYR A 85 3.88 -8.04 -50.57
CA TYR A 85 2.71 -7.35 -51.10
C TYR A 85 2.24 -6.24 -50.18
N ALA A 86 2.13 -5.04 -50.71
CA ALA A 86 1.65 -3.85 -50.01
C ALA A 86 0.10 -3.79 -49.95
N GLU A 87 -0.59 -4.93 -49.88
CA GLU A 87 -2.04 -4.94 -49.73
C GLU A 87 -2.42 -4.54 -48.30
N VAL A 88 -3.12 -3.43 -48.17
CA VAL A 88 -3.60 -2.88 -46.89
C VAL A 88 -4.40 -3.90 -46.09
N GLU A 89 -5.18 -4.76 -46.77
CA GLU A 89 -6.01 -5.78 -46.13
C GLU A 89 -5.18 -6.84 -45.37
N THR A 90 -4.08 -7.31 -45.98
CA THR A 90 -3.19 -8.31 -45.37
C THR A 90 -2.43 -7.73 -44.15
N ALA A 91 -2.00 -6.44 -44.22
CA ALA A 91 -1.38 -5.74 -43.13
C ALA A 91 -2.32 -5.54 -41.94
N VAL A 92 -3.57 -5.15 -42.21
CA VAL A 92 -4.62 -4.99 -41.17
C VAL A 92 -4.95 -6.33 -40.53
N GLU A 93 -5.05 -7.42 -41.31
CA GLU A 93 -5.29 -8.77 -40.79
C GLU A 93 -4.12 -9.21 -39.87
N ALA A 94 -2.88 -8.99 -40.27
CA ALA A 94 -1.70 -9.29 -39.50
C ALA A 94 -1.73 -8.63 -38.12
N LEU A 95 -2.01 -7.33 -38.04
CA LEU A 95 -2.12 -6.58 -36.79
C LEU A 95 -3.31 -7.05 -35.93
N ARG A 96 -4.48 -7.35 -36.54
CA ARG A 96 -5.63 -7.92 -35.83
C ARG A 96 -5.33 -9.30 -35.22
N CYS A 97 -4.47 -10.08 -35.85
CA CYS A 97 -4.03 -11.38 -35.36
C CYS A 97 -2.95 -11.28 -34.27
N GLY A 98 -2.53 -10.05 -33.90
CA GLY A 98 -1.58 -9.79 -32.83
C GLY A 98 -0.11 -9.72 -33.26
N ALA A 99 0.18 -9.45 -34.54
CA ALA A 99 1.52 -9.06 -34.96
C ALA A 99 1.94 -7.78 -34.22
N PHE A 100 3.23 -7.65 -33.91
CA PHE A 100 3.78 -6.44 -33.32
C PHE A 100 3.87 -5.31 -34.34
N ASP A 101 4.36 -5.66 -35.55
CA ASP A 101 4.47 -4.77 -36.69
C ASP A 101 4.57 -5.61 -37.98
N TYR A 102 4.61 -4.96 -39.13
CA TYR A 102 4.88 -5.61 -40.41
C TYR A 102 5.85 -4.77 -41.25
N VAL A 103 6.59 -5.43 -42.15
CA VAL A 103 7.58 -4.80 -43.05
C VAL A 103 7.38 -5.31 -44.47
N ILE A 104 7.44 -4.42 -45.46
CA ILE A 104 7.23 -4.73 -46.85
C ILE A 104 8.60 -5.04 -47.51
N LYS A 105 8.70 -6.19 -48.23
CA LYS A 105 9.86 -6.53 -49.05
C LYS A 105 9.81 -5.79 -50.41
N PRO A 106 10.94 -5.22 -50.92
CA PRO A 106 12.23 -5.19 -50.28
C PRO A 106 12.32 -4.14 -49.18
N PHE A 107 12.92 -4.47 -48.04
CA PHE A 107 13.05 -3.61 -46.86
C PHE A 107 14.51 -3.14 -46.68
N ASP A 108 14.64 -2.00 -46.03
CA ASP A 108 15.92 -1.51 -45.51
C ASP A 108 16.30 -2.22 -44.21
N LEU A 109 17.52 -2.69 -44.08
CA LEU A 109 18.00 -3.35 -42.85
C LEU A 109 18.00 -2.40 -41.66
N ASP A 110 18.25 -1.12 -41.88
CA ASP A 110 18.24 -0.12 -40.81
C ASP A 110 16.80 0.11 -40.29
N GLU A 111 15.83 0.16 -41.20
CA GLU A 111 14.38 0.25 -40.81
C GLU A 111 13.94 -0.99 -40.04
N LEU A 112 14.26 -2.18 -40.52
CA LEU A 112 13.93 -3.44 -39.84
C LEU A 112 14.60 -3.51 -38.46
N ASN A 113 15.85 -3.09 -38.34
CA ASN A 113 16.55 -3.04 -37.07
C ASN A 113 15.87 -2.08 -36.09
N LEU A 114 15.43 -0.91 -36.53
CA LEU A 114 14.71 0.04 -35.69
C LEU A 114 13.41 -0.57 -35.08
N ILE A 115 12.66 -1.34 -35.91
CA ILE A 115 11.44 -2.03 -35.48
C ILE A 115 11.79 -3.12 -34.46
N VAL A 116 12.83 -3.90 -34.69
CA VAL A 116 13.32 -4.95 -33.76
C VAL A 116 13.73 -4.34 -32.43
N GLN A 117 14.51 -3.26 -32.42
CA GLN A 117 14.93 -2.57 -31.21
C GLN A 117 13.74 -2.04 -30.41
N ARG A 118 12.74 -1.45 -31.08
CA ARG A 118 11.49 -0.99 -30.48
C ARG A 118 10.69 -2.13 -29.83
N ALA A 119 10.63 -3.28 -30.51
CA ALA A 119 9.96 -4.47 -30.01
C ALA A 119 10.63 -5.00 -28.73
N LEU A 120 11.96 -5.08 -28.71
CA LEU A 120 12.75 -5.52 -27.57
C LEU A 120 12.66 -4.54 -26.40
N GLN A 121 12.70 -3.24 -26.65
CA GLN A 121 12.56 -2.21 -25.63
C GLN A 121 11.21 -2.28 -24.93
N LEU A 122 10.11 -2.42 -25.69
CA LEU A 122 8.78 -2.59 -25.11
C LEU A 122 8.65 -3.89 -24.32
N GLN A 123 9.29 -4.98 -24.78
CA GLN A 123 9.32 -6.24 -24.06
C GLN A 123 10.12 -6.15 -22.75
N SER A 124 11.28 -5.48 -22.78
CA SER A 124 12.11 -5.29 -21.58
C SER A 124 11.37 -4.45 -20.53
N MET A 125 10.74 -3.35 -20.91
CA MET A 125 9.91 -2.54 -20.03
C MET A 125 8.77 -3.36 -19.39
N LYS A 126 8.09 -4.20 -20.17
CA LYS A 126 7.04 -5.09 -19.66
C LYS A 126 7.61 -6.19 -18.74
N LYS A 127 8.81 -6.71 -19.00
CA LYS A 127 9.53 -7.64 -18.11
C LYS A 127 9.89 -6.95 -16.79
N GLU A 128 10.43 -5.74 -16.86
CA GLU A 128 10.85 -4.96 -15.69
C GLU A 128 9.65 -4.58 -14.80
N ILE A 129 8.55 -4.08 -15.37
CA ILE A 129 7.30 -3.84 -14.65
C ILE A 129 6.82 -5.14 -13.96
N ARG A 130 6.93 -6.28 -14.61
CA ARG A 130 6.53 -7.57 -14.04
C ARG A 130 7.47 -8.03 -12.93
N HIS A 131 8.79 -7.82 -13.10
CA HIS A 131 9.77 -8.07 -12.04
C HIS A 131 9.56 -7.17 -10.83
N LEU A 132 9.28 -5.89 -11.05
CA LEU A 132 8.93 -4.95 -9.98
C LEU A 132 7.62 -5.36 -9.29
N HIS A 133 6.59 -5.77 -10.05
CA HIS A 133 5.36 -6.33 -9.50
C HIS A 133 5.58 -7.64 -8.74
N GLN A 134 6.41 -8.54 -9.26
CA GLN A 134 6.78 -9.79 -8.56
C GLN A 134 7.63 -9.53 -7.31
N ALA A 135 8.60 -8.62 -7.36
CA ALA A 135 9.37 -8.23 -6.20
C ALA A 135 8.46 -7.58 -5.12
N LEU A 136 7.52 -6.73 -5.53
CA LEU A 136 6.49 -6.20 -4.64
C LEU A 136 5.59 -7.32 -4.09
N SER A 137 5.10 -8.26 -4.91
CA SER A 137 4.24 -9.34 -4.47
C SER A 137 4.95 -10.37 -3.57
N THR A 138 6.23 -10.66 -3.83
CA THR A 138 7.04 -11.54 -2.96
C THR A 138 7.39 -10.85 -1.64
N SER A 139 7.57 -9.52 -1.65
CA SER A 139 7.81 -8.74 -0.45
C SER A 139 6.54 -8.51 0.38
N TRP A 140 5.34 -8.61 -0.19
CA TRP A 140 4.05 -8.41 0.47
C TRP A 140 3.35 -9.70 0.93
N GLN A 141 4.02 -10.87 0.88
CA GLN A 141 3.56 -12.04 1.63
C GLN A 141 3.57 -11.69 3.13
N TRP A 142 2.70 -12.30 3.91
CA TRP A 142 2.43 -12.07 5.35
C TRP A 142 3.61 -11.59 6.23
N GLY A 143 4.87 -11.70 5.74
CA GLY A 143 6.10 -11.29 6.43
C GLY A 143 6.25 -9.78 6.72
N HIS A 144 5.37 -8.93 6.19
CA HIS A 144 5.41 -7.48 6.46
C HIS A 144 4.48 -7.01 7.58
N ILE A 145 3.55 -7.87 8.03
CA ILE A 145 2.71 -7.56 9.20
C ILE A 145 3.40 -8.15 10.42
N LEU A 146 4.17 -7.31 11.08
CA LEU A 146 4.88 -7.68 12.30
C LEU A 146 3.92 -7.56 13.48
N THR A 147 3.62 -8.68 14.13
CA THR A 147 2.79 -8.71 15.33
C THR A 147 3.08 -9.92 16.21
N ASN A 148 3.02 -9.71 17.51
CA ASN A 148 2.96 -10.74 18.55
C ASN A 148 1.59 -10.76 19.24
N SER A 149 0.72 -9.78 18.92
CA SER A 149 -0.61 -9.65 19.53
C SER A 149 -1.56 -10.72 19.00
N PRO A 150 -2.23 -11.49 19.87
CA PRO A 150 -3.23 -12.49 19.48
C PRO A 150 -4.36 -11.89 18.64
N ALA A 151 -4.85 -10.69 19.01
CA ALA A 151 -5.91 -9.99 18.29
C ALA A 151 -5.51 -9.68 16.84
N MET A 152 -4.28 -9.22 16.61
CA MET A 152 -3.78 -8.98 15.27
C MET A 152 -3.51 -10.27 14.50
N MET A 153 -3.05 -11.34 15.17
CA MET A 153 -2.89 -12.66 14.54
C MET A 153 -4.22 -13.20 14.01
N ASP A 154 -5.31 -13.01 14.74
CA ASP A 154 -6.64 -13.44 14.31
C ASP A 154 -7.12 -12.60 13.11
N ILE A 155 -6.90 -11.27 13.13
CA ILE A 155 -7.16 -10.41 11.97
C ILE A 155 -6.34 -10.87 10.75
N CYS A 156 -5.08 -11.25 10.92
CA CYS A 156 -4.26 -11.80 9.84
C CYS A 156 -4.83 -13.11 9.27
N LYS A 157 -5.30 -14.03 10.13
CA LYS A 157 -5.96 -15.27 9.70
C LYS A 157 -7.24 -14.99 8.90
N ASP A 158 -8.07 -14.05 9.39
CA ASP A 158 -9.29 -13.67 8.69
C ASP A 158 -8.98 -12.95 7.37
N THR A 159 -7.96 -12.10 7.35
CA THR A 159 -7.47 -11.45 6.13
C THR A 159 -7.08 -12.49 5.05
N ALA A 160 -6.48 -13.63 5.45
CA ALA A 160 -6.15 -14.72 4.54
C ALA A 160 -7.39 -15.34 3.87
N LYS A 161 -8.44 -15.60 4.65
CA LYS A 161 -9.73 -16.11 4.13
C LYS A 161 -10.42 -15.09 3.22
N ILE A 162 -10.43 -13.83 3.65
CA ILE A 162 -11.02 -12.69 2.94
C ILE A 162 -10.32 -12.44 1.60
N ALA A 163 -9.00 -12.64 1.53
CA ALA A 163 -8.25 -12.46 0.30
C ALA A 163 -8.78 -13.32 -0.86
N LEU A 164 -9.24 -14.52 -0.59
CA LEU A 164 -9.80 -15.46 -1.59
C LEU A 164 -11.19 -15.06 -2.08
N SER A 165 -11.91 -14.21 -1.34
CA SER A 165 -13.24 -13.70 -1.68
C SER A 165 -13.16 -12.48 -2.62
N GLN A 166 -14.25 -12.21 -3.35
CA GLN A 166 -14.45 -10.97 -4.14
C GLN A 166 -15.27 -9.91 -3.40
N ALA A 167 -15.70 -10.19 -2.17
CA ALA A 167 -16.50 -9.29 -1.37
C ALA A 167 -15.77 -7.97 -1.08
N SER A 168 -16.55 -6.89 -0.95
CA SER A 168 -16.07 -5.61 -0.44
C SER A 168 -15.64 -5.76 1.01
N VAL A 169 -14.59 -5.05 1.40
CA VAL A 169 -14.03 -5.09 2.75
C VAL A 169 -13.97 -3.68 3.30
N LEU A 170 -14.53 -3.48 4.48
CA LEU A 170 -14.41 -2.25 5.25
C LEU A 170 -13.37 -2.47 6.36
N ILE A 171 -12.33 -1.65 6.39
CA ILE A 171 -11.28 -1.68 7.41
C ILE A 171 -11.41 -0.44 8.28
N SER A 172 -11.81 -0.62 9.54
CA SER A 172 -11.92 0.46 10.51
C SER A 172 -10.76 0.44 11.50
N GLY A 173 -10.40 1.59 12.03
CA GLY A 173 -9.38 1.75 13.06
C GLY A 173 -8.80 3.14 13.06
N GLU A 174 -8.17 3.53 14.15
CA GLU A 174 -7.55 4.84 14.30
C GLU A 174 -6.51 5.12 13.22
N SER A 175 -6.16 6.40 13.03
CA SER A 175 -5.10 6.79 12.11
C SER A 175 -3.77 6.14 12.53
N GLY A 176 -3.00 5.64 11.54
CA GLY A 176 -1.69 5.04 11.80
C GLY A 176 -1.70 3.60 12.34
N THR A 177 -2.85 2.89 12.40
CA THR A 177 -2.94 1.50 12.88
C THR A 177 -2.46 0.45 11.88
N GLY A 178 -2.27 0.82 10.60
CA GLY A 178 -1.81 -0.10 9.55
C GLY A 178 -2.92 -0.57 8.59
N LYS A 179 -4.05 0.15 8.48
CA LYS A 179 -5.17 -0.18 7.57
C LYS A 179 -4.70 -0.45 6.12
N GLU A 180 -3.79 0.38 5.61
CA GLU A 180 -3.23 0.20 4.26
C GLU A 180 -2.44 -1.10 4.12
N LEU A 181 -1.67 -1.51 5.14
CA LEU A 181 -0.91 -2.77 5.12
C LEU A 181 -1.85 -3.97 5.00
N ILE A 182 -2.96 -3.98 5.75
CA ILE A 182 -3.98 -5.03 5.66
C ILE A 182 -4.64 -5.02 4.26
N ALA A 183 -4.98 -3.85 3.72
CA ALA A 183 -5.55 -3.76 2.37
C ALA A 183 -4.60 -4.32 1.29
N ARG A 184 -3.31 -4.01 1.39
CA ARG A 184 -2.27 -4.59 0.51
C ARG A 184 -2.16 -6.10 0.69
N ALA A 185 -2.16 -6.59 1.94
CA ALA A 185 -2.14 -8.03 2.22
C ALA A 185 -3.35 -8.76 1.61
N ILE A 186 -4.55 -8.16 1.67
CA ILE A 186 -5.75 -8.71 1.01
C ILE A 186 -5.54 -8.80 -0.50
N HIS A 187 -5.03 -7.75 -1.15
CA HIS A 187 -4.82 -7.74 -2.60
C HIS A 187 -3.78 -8.77 -3.04
N TYR A 188 -2.57 -8.73 -2.45
CA TYR A 188 -1.46 -9.58 -2.89
C TYR A 188 -1.66 -11.08 -2.59
N ASN A 189 -2.55 -11.43 -1.65
CA ASN A 189 -2.94 -12.81 -1.39
C ASN A 189 -4.26 -13.20 -2.09
N SER A 190 -4.81 -12.34 -2.97
CA SER A 190 -6.05 -12.59 -3.71
C SER A 190 -5.81 -13.21 -5.08
N ARG A 191 -6.90 -13.63 -5.73
CA ARG A 191 -6.86 -14.05 -7.14
C ARG A 191 -6.52 -12.92 -8.11
N ARG A 192 -6.56 -11.64 -7.64
CA ARG A 192 -6.26 -10.42 -8.41
C ARG A 192 -4.83 -9.90 -8.20
N THR A 193 -3.95 -10.70 -7.61
CA THR A 193 -2.55 -10.32 -7.31
C THR A 193 -1.76 -9.88 -8.54
N LYS A 194 -2.16 -10.28 -9.76
CA LYS A 194 -1.54 -9.86 -11.02
C LYS A 194 -2.11 -8.53 -11.55
N GLY A 195 -3.25 -8.11 -11.03
CA GLY A 195 -3.91 -6.86 -11.39
C GLY A 195 -3.35 -5.66 -10.63
N PRO A 196 -3.75 -4.45 -11.00
CA PRO A 196 -3.29 -3.24 -10.34
C PRO A 196 -3.88 -3.11 -8.92
N PHE A 197 -3.06 -2.62 -7.97
CA PHE A 197 -3.50 -2.12 -6.68
C PHE A 197 -3.45 -0.59 -6.72
N ILE A 198 -4.62 0.03 -6.80
CA ILE A 198 -4.76 1.49 -6.87
C ILE A 198 -5.25 1.99 -5.51
N LYS A 199 -4.63 3.07 -5.01
CA LYS A 199 -5.04 3.72 -3.76
C LYS A 199 -5.49 5.14 -4.07
N VAL A 200 -6.58 5.58 -3.44
CA VAL A 200 -6.99 6.99 -3.38
C VAL A 200 -7.31 7.36 -1.93
N ASN A 201 -6.83 8.54 -1.52
CA ASN A 201 -7.19 9.12 -0.23
C ASN A 201 -8.29 10.16 -0.47
N CYS A 202 -9.49 9.90 0.05
CA CYS A 202 -10.66 10.76 -0.15
C CYS A 202 -10.54 12.11 0.58
N ALA A 203 -9.68 12.21 1.61
CA ALA A 203 -9.44 13.46 2.34
C ALA A 203 -8.37 14.37 1.70
N ALA A 204 -7.56 13.84 0.78
CA ALA A 204 -6.39 14.56 0.28
C ALA A 204 -6.68 15.57 -0.83
N LEU A 205 -7.86 15.50 -1.47
CA LEU A 205 -8.20 16.28 -2.65
C LEU A 205 -9.52 17.04 -2.45
N PRO A 206 -9.65 18.26 -2.99
CA PRO A 206 -10.94 18.93 -3.11
C PRO A 206 -11.93 18.10 -3.92
N GLU A 207 -13.24 18.25 -3.68
CA GLU A 207 -14.31 17.44 -4.25
C GLU A 207 -14.24 17.33 -5.78
N SER A 208 -14.07 18.45 -6.50
CA SER A 208 -14.00 18.47 -7.97
C SER A 208 -12.78 17.73 -8.53
N LEU A 209 -11.65 17.81 -7.83
CA LEU A 209 -10.44 17.07 -8.21
C LEU A 209 -10.56 15.58 -7.88
N LEU A 210 -11.14 15.23 -6.73
CA LEU A 210 -11.40 13.84 -6.35
C LEU A 210 -12.32 13.18 -7.36
N GLU A 211 -13.37 13.87 -7.79
CA GLU A 211 -14.29 13.40 -8.83
C GLU A 211 -13.56 13.11 -10.15
N SER A 212 -12.77 14.09 -10.62
CA SER A 212 -12.01 13.97 -11.87
C SER A 212 -10.94 12.87 -11.80
N GLU A 213 -10.27 12.67 -10.66
CA GLU A 213 -9.31 11.57 -10.48
C GLU A 213 -10.02 10.21 -10.47
N MET A 214 -11.14 10.08 -9.75
CA MET A 214 -11.85 8.81 -9.63
C MET A 214 -12.50 8.37 -10.94
N PHE A 215 -13.24 9.26 -11.61
CA PHE A 215 -14.07 8.92 -12.78
C PHE A 215 -13.40 9.25 -14.12
N GLY A 216 -12.35 10.10 -14.11
CA GLY A 216 -11.78 10.62 -15.35
C GLY A 216 -12.66 11.69 -16.02
N HIS A 217 -12.16 12.29 -17.07
CA HIS A 217 -12.89 13.32 -17.80
C HIS A 217 -12.61 13.28 -19.29
N GLU A 218 -13.60 13.67 -20.06
CA GLU A 218 -13.49 13.92 -21.50
C GLU A 218 -12.86 15.30 -21.75
N LYS A 219 -12.30 15.48 -22.95
CA LYS A 219 -11.78 16.79 -23.38
C LYS A 219 -12.92 17.82 -23.37
N GLY A 220 -12.73 18.94 -22.68
CA GLY A 220 -13.71 20.01 -22.58
C GLY A 220 -14.76 19.85 -21.47
N ALA A 221 -14.66 18.84 -20.62
CA ALA A 221 -15.61 18.58 -19.52
C ALA A 221 -15.72 19.74 -18.50
N PHE A 222 -14.62 20.47 -18.29
CA PHE A 222 -14.57 21.67 -17.44
C PHE A 222 -13.44 22.61 -17.88
N THR A 223 -13.39 23.81 -17.32
CA THR A 223 -12.32 24.79 -17.59
C THR A 223 -10.97 24.24 -17.15
N GLY A 224 -10.11 23.85 -18.12
CA GLY A 224 -8.82 23.20 -17.87
C GLY A 224 -8.72 21.75 -18.38
N ALA A 225 -9.81 21.10 -18.77
CA ALA A 225 -9.81 19.77 -19.36
C ALA A 225 -9.34 19.77 -20.83
N GLN A 226 -8.05 19.97 -21.06
CA GLN A 226 -7.47 20.07 -22.42
C GLN A 226 -7.36 18.73 -23.13
N THR A 227 -7.21 17.64 -22.40
CA THR A 227 -7.07 16.28 -22.92
C THR A 227 -8.00 15.31 -22.17
N LEU A 228 -8.32 14.19 -22.82
CA LEU A 228 -8.99 13.08 -22.14
C LEU A 228 -8.07 12.49 -21.05
N ARG A 229 -8.64 12.19 -19.87
CA ARG A 229 -7.93 11.54 -18.77
C ARG A 229 -8.72 10.36 -18.21
N GLN A 230 -8.07 9.19 -18.15
CA GLN A 230 -8.64 8.00 -17.54
C GLN A 230 -8.71 8.12 -16.02
N GLY A 231 -9.85 7.74 -15.44
CA GLY A 231 -10.07 7.72 -14.00
C GLY A 231 -9.42 6.53 -13.28
N LEU A 232 -9.37 6.61 -11.94
CA LEU A 232 -8.82 5.53 -11.11
C LEU A 232 -9.63 4.24 -11.22
N PHE A 233 -10.95 4.31 -11.46
CA PHE A 233 -11.78 3.13 -11.69
C PHE A 233 -11.38 2.39 -12.97
N GLU A 234 -11.09 3.10 -14.06
CA GLU A 234 -10.57 2.47 -15.29
C GLU A 234 -9.20 1.84 -15.06
N ARG A 235 -8.32 2.57 -14.37
CA ARG A 235 -6.95 2.11 -14.07
C ARG A 235 -6.92 0.92 -13.12
N ALA A 236 -7.93 0.77 -12.25
CA ALA A 236 -8.06 -0.33 -11.30
C ALA A 236 -8.74 -1.57 -11.91
N ASN A 237 -9.12 -1.53 -13.19
CA ASN A 237 -9.81 -2.65 -13.84
C ASN A 237 -9.03 -3.95 -13.71
N GLU A 238 -9.72 -5.07 -13.45
CA GLU A 238 -9.18 -6.40 -13.14
C GLU A 238 -8.30 -6.46 -11.86
N GLY A 239 -8.27 -5.36 -11.09
CA GLY A 239 -7.46 -5.18 -9.89
C GLY A 239 -8.27 -4.90 -8.63
N THR A 240 -7.66 -4.11 -7.74
CA THR A 240 -8.25 -3.69 -6.46
C THR A 240 -8.08 -2.18 -6.28
N LEU A 241 -9.16 -1.51 -5.88
CA LEU A 241 -9.15 -0.10 -5.51
C LEU A 241 -9.30 0.04 -3.99
N LEU A 242 -8.32 0.67 -3.35
CA LEU A 242 -8.38 1.08 -1.94
C LEU A 242 -8.89 2.52 -1.84
N LEU A 243 -10.05 2.68 -1.22
CA LEU A 243 -10.63 3.97 -0.84
C LEU A 243 -10.22 4.27 0.60
N ASP A 244 -9.18 5.07 0.79
CA ASP A 244 -8.68 5.44 2.11
C ASP A 244 -9.43 6.68 2.60
N GLU A 245 -9.75 6.72 3.90
CA GLU A 245 -10.56 7.75 4.56
C GLU A 245 -11.92 7.95 3.85
N ILE A 246 -12.64 6.84 3.60
CA ILE A 246 -13.93 6.86 2.88
C ILE A 246 -14.99 7.74 3.55
N GLY A 247 -14.92 7.93 4.88
CA GLY A 247 -15.80 8.84 5.63
C GLY A 247 -15.68 10.31 5.25
N GLU A 248 -14.60 10.69 4.53
CA GLU A 248 -14.40 12.06 4.03
C GLU A 248 -15.00 12.30 2.64
N MET A 249 -15.57 11.24 2.02
CA MET A 249 -16.13 11.34 0.67
C MET A 249 -17.41 12.18 0.64
N PRO A 250 -17.52 13.21 -0.23
CA PRO A 250 -18.73 14.00 -0.39
C PRO A 250 -19.95 13.16 -0.80
N LEU A 251 -21.15 13.52 -0.34
CA LEU A 251 -22.41 12.78 -0.60
C LEU A 251 -22.70 12.56 -2.09
N VAL A 252 -22.34 13.53 -2.95
CA VAL A 252 -22.50 13.43 -4.41
C VAL A 252 -21.66 12.26 -4.95
N LEU A 253 -20.42 12.14 -4.50
CA LEU A 253 -19.51 11.08 -4.94
C LEU A 253 -19.88 9.72 -4.34
N GLN A 254 -20.47 9.70 -3.14
CA GLN A 254 -21.00 8.47 -2.54
C GLN A 254 -22.12 7.85 -3.42
N ALA A 255 -22.99 8.67 -4.02
CA ALA A 255 -24.02 8.19 -4.93
C ALA A 255 -23.44 7.59 -6.22
N LYS A 256 -22.41 8.22 -6.79
CA LYS A 256 -21.71 7.70 -7.99
C LYS A 256 -20.95 6.42 -7.68
N LEU A 257 -20.28 6.33 -6.52
CA LEU A 257 -19.61 5.12 -6.06
C LEU A 257 -20.59 3.96 -5.91
N LEU A 258 -21.77 4.21 -5.32
CA LEU A 258 -22.81 3.19 -5.17
C LEU A 258 -23.23 2.59 -6.52
N ARG A 259 -23.40 3.44 -7.54
CA ARG A 259 -23.76 2.98 -8.90
C ARG A 259 -22.68 2.03 -9.46
N ILE A 260 -21.39 2.35 -9.31
CA ILE A 260 -20.29 1.47 -9.73
C ILE A 260 -20.30 0.13 -8.97
N LEU A 261 -20.57 0.14 -7.65
CA LEU A 261 -20.63 -1.07 -6.85
C LEU A 261 -21.81 -1.98 -7.22
N GLN A 262 -22.89 -1.43 -7.78
CA GLN A 262 -24.10 -2.17 -8.17
C GLN A 262 -24.05 -2.62 -9.62
N GLU A 263 -23.75 -1.69 -10.54
CA GLU A 263 -23.88 -1.88 -11.99
C GLU A 263 -22.55 -2.28 -12.66
N ARG A 264 -21.39 -2.04 -11.96
CA ARG A 264 -20.03 -2.24 -12.47
C ARG A 264 -19.75 -1.44 -13.75
N GLU A 265 -20.39 -0.29 -13.86
CA GLU A 265 -20.21 0.62 -14.96
C GLU A 265 -20.36 2.08 -14.51
N PHE A 266 -19.76 2.99 -15.25
CA PHE A 266 -19.83 4.42 -15.01
C PHE A 266 -19.55 5.21 -16.31
N GLU A 267 -19.71 6.53 -16.25
CA GLU A 267 -19.40 7.46 -17.32
C GLU A 267 -18.34 8.46 -16.84
N ARG A 268 -17.44 8.88 -17.74
CA ARG A 268 -16.50 9.97 -17.45
C ARG A 268 -17.23 11.30 -17.30
N ILE A 269 -16.61 12.24 -16.59
CA ILE A 269 -17.14 13.60 -16.47
C ILE A 269 -17.20 14.23 -17.87
N GLY A 270 -18.38 14.76 -18.24
CA GLY A 270 -18.63 15.34 -19.56
C GLY A 270 -18.75 14.34 -20.71
N GLY A 271 -18.72 13.03 -20.42
CA GLY A 271 -18.92 11.97 -21.41
C GLY A 271 -20.29 11.29 -21.29
N HIS A 272 -20.69 10.56 -22.33
CA HIS A 272 -21.91 9.74 -22.38
C HIS A 272 -21.58 8.26 -22.66
N GLN A 273 -20.30 7.93 -22.75
CA GLN A 273 -19.88 6.56 -22.99
C GLN A 273 -19.86 5.77 -21.69
N THR A 274 -20.65 4.72 -21.59
CA THR A 274 -20.63 3.80 -20.45
C THR A 274 -19.39 2.91 -20.50
N ILE A 275 -18.62 2.90 -19.41
CA ILE A 275 -17.39 2.15 -19.24
C ILE A 275 -17.64 1.06 -18.21
N LYS A 276 -17.45 -0.20 -18.60
CA LYS A 276 -17.56 -1.35 -17.71
C LYS A 276 -16.24 -1.65 -17.03
N VAL A 277 -16.30 -1.96 -15.73
CA VAL A 277 -15.12 -2.28 -14.92
C VAL A 277 -15.38 -3.46 -14.01
N ASP A 278 -14.38 -4.32 -13.87
CA ASP A 278 -14.36 -5.40 -12.88
C ASP A 278 -13.29 -5.11 -11.82
N ILE A 279 -13.72 -4.51 -10.72
CA ILE A 279 -12.84 -4.07 -9.63
C ILE A 279 -13.27 -4.68 -8.30
N ARG A 280 -12.30 -4.96 -7.45
CA ARG A 280 -12.53 -5.24 -6.03
C ARG A 280 -12.34 -3.97 -5.23
N ILE A 281 -13.30 -3.64 -4.36
CA ILE A 281 -13.23 -2.46 -3.50
C ILE A 281 -12.82 -2.86 -2.09
N ILE A 282 -11.86 -2.13 -1.53
CA ILE A 282 -11.49 -2.12 -0.12
C ILE A 282 -11.66 -0.69 0.36
N ALA A 283 -12.44 -0.47 1.40
CA ALA A 283 -12.63 0.85 2.02
C ALA A 283 -11.93 0.89 3.37
N ALA A 284 -11.27 2.00 3.68
CA ALA A 284 -10.63 2.22 4.98
C ALA A 284 -11.13 3.53 5.60
N THR A 285 -11.31 3.55 6.92
CA THR A 285 -11.74 4.75 7.65
C THR A 285 -11.27 4.74 9.09
N ASN A 286 -11.10 5.92 9.67
CA ASN A 286 -10.94 6.15 11.10
C ASN A 286 -12.23 6.70 11.75
N ARG A 287 -13.28 7.00 10.97
CA ARG A 287 -14.55 7.51 11.45
C ARG A 287 -15.56 6.38 11.69
N ASP A 288 -16.50 6.62 12.57
CA ASP A 288 -17.68 5.77 12.76
C ASP A 288 -18.72 6.06 11.68
N LEU A 289 -18.72 5.21 10.62
CA LEU A 289 -19.66 5.36 9.52
C LEU A 289 -21.12 5.14 9.96
N GLN A 290 -21.38 4.36 11.01
CA GLN A 290 -22.74 4.16 11.51
C GLN A 290 -23.30 5.43 12.17
N ALA A 291 -22.46 6.15 12.93
CA ALA A 291 -22.83 7.46 13.45
C ALA A 291 -23.07 8.46 12.32
N MET A 292 -22.20 8.48 11.29
CA MET A 292 -22.34 9.35 10.12
C MET A 292 -23.61 9.06 9.30
N VAL A 293 -24.05 7.82 9.22
CA VAL A 293 -25.33 7.45 8.58
C VAL A 293 -26.50 8.07 9.36
N LYS A 294 -26.49 7.99 10.70
CA LYS A 294 -27.53 8.61 11.55
C LYS A 294 -27.55 10.13 11.42
N GLU A 295 -26.40 10.75 11.23
CA GLU A 295 -26.24 12.19 11.04
C GLU A 295 -26.57 12.65 9.59
N GLY A 296 -26.80 11.71 8.66
CA GLY A 296 -27.06 12.00 7.24
C GLY A 296 -25.85 12.47 6.45
N THR A 297 -24.61 12.34 6.98
CA THR A 297 -23.36 12.69 6.32
C THR A 297 -22.76 11.54 5.52
N PHE A 298 -23.26 10.32 5.72
CA PHE A 298 -22.93 9.14 4.93
C PHE A 298 -24.20 8.39 4.52
N ARG A 299 -24.27 7.89 3.27
CA ARG A 299 -25.45 7.20 2.76
C ARG A 299 -25.54 5.78 3.34
N GLU A 300 -26.73 5.41 3.80
CA GLU A 300 -26.99 4.09 4.36
C GLU A 300 -26.85 2.96 3.34
N ASP A 301 -27.30 3.17 2.09
CA ASP A 301 -27.21 2.19 1.00
C ASP A 301 -25.76 1.89 0.65
N LEU A 302 -24.90 2.89 0.60
CA LEU A 302 -23.46 2.73 0.37
C LEU A 302 -22.78 2.01 1.54
N PHE A 303 -23.14 2.36 2.78
CA PHE A 303 -22.59 1.70 3.97
C PHE A 303 -22.80 0.18 3.91
N TYR A 304 -24.02 -0.30 3.67
CA TYR A 304 -24.29 -1.74 3.58
C TYR A 304 -23.58 -2.40 2.40
N ARG A 305 -23.37 -1.68 1.29
CA ARG A 305 -22.67 -2.23 0.13
C ARG A 305 -21.15 -2.34 0.34
N LEU A 306 -20.56 -1.46 1.13
CA LEU A 306 -19.14 -1.51 1.52
C LEU A 306 -18.89 -2.46 2.68
N ASN A 307 -19.79 -2.53 3.65
CA ASN A 307 -19.66 -3.28 4.89
C ASN A 307 -20.13 -4.74 4.75
N VAL A 308 -19.69 -5.44 3.70
CA VAL A 308 -19.95 -6.88 3.55
C VAL A 308 -19.05 -7.69 4.49
N ILE A 309 -17.79 -7.30 4.61
CA ILE A 309 -16.84 -7.85 5.58
C ILE A 309 -16.22 -6.67 6.32
N HIS A 310 -16.28 -6.70 7.66
CA HIS A 310 -15.75 -5.66 8.51
C HIS A 310 -14.51 -6.15 9.28
N LEU A 311 -13.39 -5.45 9.12
CA LEU A 311 -12.17 -5.67 9.90
C LEU A 311 -11.92 -4.44 10.78
N ILE A 312 -11.77 -4.64 12.08
CA ILE A 312 -11.49 -3.56 13.05
C ILE A 312 -10.07 -3.75 13.57
N LEU A 313 -9.18 -2.80 13.24
CA LEU A 313 -7.80 -2.83 13.70
C LEU A 313 -7.70 -2.20 15.09
N PRO A 314 -7.15 -2.93 16.08
CA PRO A 314 -6.94 -2.38 17.41
C PRO A 314 -5.87 -1.28 17.37
N PRO A 315 -5.99 -0.22 18.18
CA PRO A 315 -4.95 0.76 18.36
C PRO A 315 -3.71 0.16 19.04
N LEU A 316 -2.55 0.82 18.90
CA LEU A 316 -1.28 0.27 19.38
C LEU A 316 -1.23 0.10 20.91
N ARG A 317 -1.96 0.94 21.65
CA ARG A 317 -2.09 0.83 23.13
C ARG A 317 -2.77 -0.46 23.61
N ASP A 318 -3.60 -1.08 22.74
CA ASP A 318 -4.29 -2.35 23.03
C ASP A 318 -3.52 -3.58 22.55
N ARG A 319 -2.33 -3.37 21.92
CA ARG A 319 -1.39 -4.41 21.46
C ARG A 319 0.05 -4.06 21.83
N ARG A 320 0.28 -3.82 23.12
CA ARG A 320 1.58 -3.35 23.63
C ARG A 320 2.72 -4.34 23.35
N GLU A 321 2.40 -5.62 23.20
CA GLU A 321 3.37 -6.67 22.84
C GLU A 321 4.03 -6.42 21.46
N ASP A 322 3.36 -5.66 20.59
CA ASP A 322 3.90 -5.33 19.28
C ASP A 322 4.90 -4.18 19.31
N ILE A 323 4.88 -3.34 20.37
CA ILE A 323 5.68 -2.11 20.42
C ILE A 323 7.17 -2.41 20.33
N SER A 324 7.67 -3.36 21.11
CA SER A 324 9.10 -3.73 21.09
C SER A 324 9.52 -4.30 19.73
N LEU A 325 8.68 -5.15 19.13
CA LEU A 325 8.92 -5.74 17.82
C LEU A 325 8.97 -4.67 16.72
N LEU A 326 7.99 -3.75 16.74
CA LEU A 326 7.91 -2.66 15.76
C LEU A 326 9.03 -1.64 15.95
N ALA A 327 9.37 -1.28 17.20
CA ALA A 327 10.47 -0.36 17.51
C ALA A 327 11.81 -0.89 16.97
N ASN A 328 12.12 -2.18 17.21
CA ASN A 328 13.33 -2.81 16.70
C ASN A 328 13.35 -2.92 15.18
N HIS A 329 12.21 -3.19 14.55
CA HIS A 329 12.11 -3.19 13.10
C HIS A 329 12.39 -1.79 12.52
N PHE A 330 11.79 -0.73 13.07
CA PHE A 330 12.03 0.64 12.63
C PHE A 330 13.46 1.08 12.91
N LEU A 331 14.06 0.67 14.05
CA LEU A 331 15.46 0.91 14.34
C LEU A 331 16.36 0.36 13.21
N GLN A 332 16.22 -0.92 12.87
CA GLN A 332 17.01 -1.54 11.82
C GLN A 332 16.81 -0.87 10.46
N LYS A 333 15.55 -0.57 10.12
CA LYS A 333 15.19 0.12 8.88
C LYS A 333 15.87 1.49 8.79
N PHE A 334 15.67 2.36 9.78
CA PHE A 334 16.18 3.72 9.74
C PHE A 334 17.69 3.81 9.96
N SER A 335 18.29 2.89 10.73
CA SER A 335 19.75 2.78 10.84
C SER A 335 20.38 2.48 9.49
N SER A 336 19.81 1.52 8.74
CA SER A 336 20.25 1.19 7.38
C SER A 336 20.06 2.36 6.40
N GLU A 337 18.88 3.00 6.39
CA GLU A 337 18.56 4.10 5.48
C GLU A 337 19.44 5.34 5.72
N ASN A 338 19.77 5.64 7.00
CA ASN A 338 20.59 6.79 7.39
C ASN A 338 22.08 6.46 7.53
N GLN A 339 22.51 5.23 7.20
CA GLN A 339 23.91 4.77 7.31
C GLN A 339 24.48 5.00 8.72
N ARG A 340 23.67 4.70 9.76
CA ARG A 340 24.04 4.81 11.17
C ARG A 340 24.24 3.43 11.77
N ASP A 341 25.29 3.25 12.56
CA ASP A 341 25.58 1.98 13.25
C ASP A 341 24.89 1.94 14.63
N ILE A 342 23.56 2.11 14.65
CA ILE A 342 22.78 2.00 15.88
C ILE A 342 22.28 0.56 16.00
N ILE A 343 22.67 -0.11 17.09
CA ILE A 343 22.51 -1.55 17.28
C ILE A 343 21.26 -1.87 18.10
N ASP A 344 20.93 -1.03 19.13
CA ASP A 344 19.90 -1.39 20.09
C ASP A 344 19.21 -0.16 20.72
N ILE A 345 18.13 -0.42 21.44
CA ILE A 345 17.39 0.56 22.26
C ILE A 345 17.58 0.18 23.73
N ASP A 346 18.04 1.13 24.54
CA ASP A 346 18.22 0.93 25.97
C ASP A 346 16.94 0.42 26.65
N PRO A 347 17.02 -0.53 27.63
CA PRO A 347 15.85 -1.09 28.29
C PRO A 347 14.93 -0.04 28.94
N MET A 348 15.49 1.05 29.46
CA MET A 348 14.72 2.14 30.05
C MET A 348 13.96 2.92 28.96
N ALA A 349 14.61 3.19 27.83
CA ALA A 349 13.96 3.80 26.67
C ALA A 349 12.83 2.89 26.13
N MET A 350 13.07 1.59 26.02
CA MET A 350 12.05 0.61 25.58
C MET A 350 10.87 0.56 26.55
N SER A 351 11.10 0.63 27.85
CA SER A 351 10.04 0.69 28.86
C SER A 351 9.15 1.92 28.68
N LEU A 352 9.76 3.09 28.42
CA LEU A 352 9.03 4.34 28.16
C LEU A 352 8.19 4.23 26.87
N LEU A 353 8.76 3.66 25.80
CA LEU A 353 8.04 3.41 24.55
C LEU A 353 6.84 2.50 24.76
N THR A 354 6.99 1.43 25.57
CA THR A 354 5.90 0.47 25.86
C THR A 354 4.79 1.08 26.73
N ALA A 355 5.15 2.01 27.62
CA ALA A 355 4.21 2.66 28.52
C ALA A 355 3.40 3.77 27.86
N TRP A 356 3.88 4.36 26.76
CA TRP A 356 3.22 5.45 26.05
C TRP A 356 1.92 5.00 25.37
N SER A 357 0.93 5.89 25.26
CA SER A 357 -0.40 5.59 24.76
C SER A 357 -0.53 5.58 23.23
N TRP A 358 0.45 6.12 22.50
CA TRP A 358 0.53 6.15 21.04
C TRP A 358 -0.74 6.67 20.34
N PRO A 359 -1.15 7.92 20.55
CA PRO A 359 -2.34 8.48 19.89
C PRO A 359 -2.23 8.45 18.34
N GLY A 360 -1.02 8.55 17.78
CA GLY A 360 -0.73 8.39 16.35
C GLY A 360 -0.36 6.96 15.95
N ASN A 361 -0.51 5.98 16.85
CA ASN A 361 -0.29 4.55 16.63
C ASN A 361 1.10 4.24 16.02
N ILE A 362 1.18 3.32 15.06
CA ILE A 362 2.43 2.89 14.41
C ILE A 362 3.10 4.05 13.66
N ARG A 363 2.33 5.01 13.12
CA ARG A 363 2.90 6.17 12.43
C ARG A 363 3.68 7.07 13.39
N GLU A 364 3.15 7.29 14.58
CA GLU A 364 3.84 8.04 15.62
C GLU A 364 5.08 7.29 16.12
N LEU A 365 4.97 5.99 16.40
CA LEU A 365 6.10 5.16 16.80
C LEU A 365 7.23 5.19 15.75
N SER A 366 6.90 5.04 14.48
CA SER A 366 7.86 5.13 13.38
C SER A 366 8.60 6.47 13.37
N ASN A 367 7.87 7.58 13.46
CA ASN A 367 8.46 8.93 13.47
C ASN A 367 9.34 9.16 14.70
N VAL A 368 8.96 8.65 15.87
CA VAL A 368 9.75 8.75 17.11
C VAL A 368 11.07 8.01 16.98
N ILE A 369 11.05 6.77 16.47
CA ILE A 369 12.27 5.99 16.26
C ILE A 369 13.15 6.61 15.18
N GLU A 370 12.57 7.06 14.06
CA GLU A 370 13.31 7.76 13.00
C GLU A 370 14.05 8.99 13.56
N ARG A 371 13.34 9.83 14.31
CA ARG A 371 13.93 10.99 14.97
C ARG A 371 15.05 10.59 15.92
N ALA A 372 14.86 9.57 16.75
CA ALA A 372 15.86 9.08 17.67
C ALA A 372 17.12 8.61 16.93
N VAL A 373 16.97 7.86 15.82
CA VAL A 373 18.09 7.42 14.97
C VAL A 373 18.86 8.60 14.36
N VAL A 374 18.15 9.62 13.86
CA VAL A 374 18.79 10.79 13.24
C VAL A 374 19.54 11.64 14.27
N MET A 375 18.96 11.82 15.47
CA MET A 375 19.52 12.72 16.50
C MET A 375 20.57 12.04 17.38
N ASN A 376 20.59 10.72 17.46
CA ASN A 376 21.54 9.97 18.27
C ASN A 376 22.95 10.00 17.62
N SER A 377 23.97 10.15 18.46
CA SER A 377 25.40 10.13 18.06
C SER A 377 26.12 8.83 18.46
N GLY A 378 25.45 7.93 19.19
CA GLY A 378 26.01 6.69 19.73
C GLY A 378 25.41 5.42 19.10
N PRO A 379 25.87 4.25 19.52
CA PRO A 379 25.38 2.96 19.01
C PRO A 379 24.08 2.47 19.66
N ILE A 380 23.57 3.16 20.69
CA ILE A 380 22.37 2.78 21.46
C ILE A 380 21.46 3.99 21.63
N ILE A 381 20.15 3.82 21.44
CA ILE A 381 19.16 4.87 21.73
C ILE A 381 18.85 4.86 23.23
N PHE A 382 19.10 5.96 23.90
CA PHE A 382 18.78 6.16 25.31
C PHE A 382 17.45 6.92 25.49
N SER A 383 16.95 6.96 26.74
CA SER A 383 15.74 7.72 27.08
C SER A 383 15.84 9.20 26.73
N GLU A 384 17.05 9.78 26.73
CA GLU A 384 17.33 11.18 26.40
C GLU A 384 17.12 11.50 24.91
N ASP A 385 17.20 10.51 24.04
CA ASP A 385 16.98 10.64 22.60
C ASP A 385 15.49 10.64 22.22
N LEU A 386 14.62 10.19 23.16
CA LEU A 386 13.19 10.18 22.95
C LEU A 386 12.58 11.59 23.13
N PRO A 387 11.45 11.90 22.51
CA PRO A 387 10.73 13.14 22.70
C PRO A 387 10.37 13.41 24.18
N PRO A 388 10.38 14.68 24.64
CA PRO A 388 10.09 15.03 26.03
C PRO A 388 8.74 14.50 26.55
N GLN A 389 7.73 14.39 25.68
CA GLN A 389 6.40 13.88 26.04
C GLN A 389 6.44 12.41 26.48
N ILE A 390 7.32 11.59 25.86
CA ILE A 390 7.47 10.16 26.18
C ILE A 390 8.33 9.95 27.41
N ARG A 391 9.26 10.86 27.69
CA ARG A 391 10.15 10.80 28.87
C ARG A 391 9.43 11.08 30.18
N GLN A 392 8.36 11.88 30.15
CA GLN A 392 7.59 12.15 31.36
C GLN A 392 6.73 10.92 31.66
N PRO A 393 6.85 10.28 32.82
CA PRO A 393 5.93 9.23 33.20
C PRO A 393 4.52 9.81 33.10
N VAL A 394 3.68 9.12 32.33
CA VAL A 394 2.24 9.41 32.35
C VAL A 394 1.77 9.02 33.75
N CYS A 395 1.88 9.95 34.68
CA CYS A 395 1.03 9.88 35.85
C CYS A 395 -0.39 9.79 35.28
N ASN A 396 -1.07 8.68 35.46
CA ASN A 396 -2.50 8.55 35.21
C ASN A 396 -3.20 9.60 36.12
N ALA A 397 -3.19 10.83 35.66
CA ALA A 397 -4.10 11.83 36.10
C ALA A 397 -5.46 11.39 35.50
N GLY A 398 -6.16 10.55 36.26
CA GLY A 398 -7.59 10.48 36.07
C GLY A 398 -8.07 11.91 35.91
N GLU A 399 -8.86 12.14 34.88
CA GLU A 399 -9.41 13.39 34.39
C GLU A 399 -9.34 14.56 35.40
N VAL A 400 -8.21 15.26 35.40
CA VAL A 400 -8.22 16.60 35.93
C VAL A 400 -8.88 17.44 34.84
N LYS A 401 -10.19 17.57 34.91
CA LYS A 401 -10.92 18.63 34.23
C LYS A 401 -10.13 19.91 34.52
N THR A 402 -9.43 20.40 33.52
CA THR A 402 -8.82 21.72 33.55
C THR A 402 -9.96 22.73 33.60
N ALA A 403 -10.36 23.08 34.80
CA ALA A 403 -11.13 24.27 35.02
C ALA A 403 -10.28 25.48 34.52
N PRO A 404 -10.91 26.50 33.94
CA PRO A 404 -10.23 27.65 33.41
C PRO A 404 -9.36 28.29 34.49
N VAL A 405 -8.19 28.79 34.06
CA VAL A 405 -7.21 29.49 34.87
C VAL A 405 -7.85 30.78 35.40
N GLY A 406 -8.53 30.68 36.53
CA GLY A 406 -8.95 31.80 37.36
C GLY A 406 -8.36 31.55 38.74
N GLU A 407 -7.59 32.52 39.24
CA GLU A 407 -7.05 32.69 40.59
C GLU A 407 -6.81 31.40 41.38
N ARG A 408 -5.76 30.65 41.02
CA ARG A 408 -5.29 29.53 41.88
C ARG A 408 -4.50 30.08 43.04
N ASN A 409 -5.07 29.98 44.24
CA ASN A 409 -4.34 30.30 45.46
C ASN A 409 -3.34 29.16 45.79
N LEU A 410 -2.07 29.42 45.60
CA LEU A 410 -0.98 28.46 45.82
C LEU A 410 -1.08 27.78 47.20
N LYS A 411 -1.54 28.49 48.21
CA LYS A 411 -1.72 27.94 49.56
C LYS A 411 -2.82 26.85 49.62
N GLU A 412 -3.87 26.99 48.87
CA GLU A 412 -4.95 25.99 48.83
C GLU A 412 -4.53 24.74 48.07
N GLU A 413 -3.77 24.87 46.97
CA GLU A 413 -3.24 23.72 46.24
C GLU A 413 -2.18 22.97 47.07
N ILE A 414 -1.31 23.65 47.78
CA ILE A 414 -0.35 23.02 48.71
C ILE A 414 -1.10 22.26 49.80
N LYS A 415 -2.16 22.84 50.40
CA LYS A 415 -2.97 22.16 51.38
C LYS A 415 -3.66 20.90 50.89
N ARG A 416 -4.14 20.91 49.64
CA ARG A 416 -4.76 19.72 49.01
C ARG A 416 -3.74 18.58 48.80
N VAL A 417 -2.55 18.92 48.33
CA VAL A 417 -1.48 17.95 48.11
C VAL A 417 -0.98 17.38 49.44
N GLU A 418 -0.74 18.22 50.44
CA GLU A 418 -0.31 17.77 51.76
C GLU A 418 -1.38 16.87 52.41
N LYS A 419 -2.69 17.24 52.36
CA LYS A 419 -3.80 16.43 52.90
C LYS A 419 -3.80 15.04 52.27
N ARG A 420 -3.64 14.95 50.94
CA ARG A 420 -3.65 13.67 50.20
C ARG A 420 -2.50 12.78 50.64
N ILE A 421 -1.26 13.33 50.71
CA ILE A 421 -0.08 12.57 51.08
C ILE A 421 -0.20 12.07 52.53
N ILE A 422 -0.70 12.91 53.45
CA ILE A 422 -0.87 12.52 54.84
C ILE A 422 -1.92 11.38 54.97
N MET A 423 -3.04 11.43 54.23
CA MET A 423 -4.06 10.38 54.25
C MET A 423 -3.49 9.07 53.68
N GLU A 424 -2.80 9.11 52.56
CA GLU A 424 -2.24 7.94 51.86
C GLU A 424 -1.25 7.19 52.75
N VAL A 425 -0.35 7.92 53.44
CA VAL A 425 0.65 7.33 54.36
C VAL A 425 -0.01 6.88 55.68
N LEU A 426 -1.10 7.55 56.13
CA LEU A 426 -1.84 7.16 57.33
C LEU A 426 -2.57 5.85 57.13
N GLU A 427 -3.22 5.67 55.95
CA GLU A 427 -3.84 4.42 55.54
C GLU A 427 -2.81 3.28 55.45
N GLN A 428 -1.66 3.51 54.81
CA GLN A 428 -0.59 2.51 54.69
C GLN A 428 -0.03 2.05 56.04
N GLN A 429 -0.09 2.91 57.07
CA GLN A 429 0.38 2.60 58.40
C GLN A 429 -0.75 2.27 59.40
N GLU A 430 -1.94 1.87 58.88
CA GLU A 430 -3.08 1.43 59.69
C GLU A 430 -3.43 2.42 60.84
N GLY A 431 -3.38 3.72 60.55
CA GLY A 431 -3.66 4.77 61.52
C GLY A 431 -2.55 5.06 62.56
N ASN A 432 -1.36 4.43 62.45
CA ASN A 432 -0.28 4.60 63.41
C ASN A 432 0.47 5.94 63.22
N ARG A 433 0.06 6.95 63.98
CA ARG A 433 0.56 8.34 63.92
C ARG A 433 2.06 8.48 64.15
N THR A 434 2.69 7.59 64.88
CA THR A 434 4.14 7.65 65.15
C THR A 434 4.94 7.17 63.95
N ARG A 435 4.52 6.08 63.31
CA ARG A 435 5.13 5.57 62.07
C ARG A 435 4.88 6.49 60.89
N THR A 436 3.65 7.02 60.77
CA THR A 436 3.27 8.00 59.73
C THR A 436 4.15 9.25 59.81
N ALA A 437 4.34 9.82 61.00
CA ALA A 437 5.21 10.97 61.19
C ALA A 437 6.66 10.70 60.80
N LEU A 438 7.17 9.51 61.13
CA LEU A 438 8.51 9.06 60.74
C LEU A 438 8.67 8.92 59.23
N MET A 439 7.70 8.31 58.57
CA MET A 439 7.69 8.12 57.08
C MET A 439 7.59 9.45 56.33
N LEU A 440 6.84 10.40 56.87
CA LEU A 440 6.72 11.75 56.30
C LEU A 440 7.86 12.68 56.64
N GLY A 441 8.84 12.24 57.44
CA GLY A 441 9.99 13.08 57.87
C GLY A 441 9.60 14.27 58.72
N ILE A 442 8.46 14.23 59.44
CA ILE A 442 7.98 15.30 60.30
C ILE A 442 7.82 14.83 61.76
N SER A 443 7.85 15.79 62.69
CA SER A 443 7.63 15.46 64.10
C SER A 443 6.17 15.00 64.31
N ARG A 444 5.95 14.09 65.29
CA ARG A 444 4.61 13.65 65.67
C ARG A 444 3.67 14.82 66.02
N ARG A 445 4.25 15.89 66.63
CA ARG A 445 3.51 17.11 66.99
C ARG A 445 3.08 17.91 65.76
N ALA A 446 3.93 17.97 64.74
CA ALA A 446 3.61 18.61 63.46
C ALA A 446 2.54 17.84 62.70
N LEU A 447 2.59 16.50 62.70
CA LEU A 447 1.55 15.67 62.08
C LEU A 447 0.20 15.88 62.77
N MET A 448 0.17 15.91 64.11
CA MET A 448 -1.09 16.14 64.85
C MET A 448 -1.68 17.52 64.57
N TYR A 449 -0.87 18.55 64.43
CA TYR A 449 -1.33 19.89 64.06
C TYR A 449 -1.92 19.90 62.63
N LYS A 450 -1.27 19.25 61.66
CA LYS A 450 -1.77 19.16 60.31
C LYS A 450 -3.05 18.31 60.17
N LEU A 451 -3.17 17.22 60.93
CA LEU A 451 -4.40 16.43 60.98
C LEU A 451 -5.61 17.26 61.48
N GLN A 452 -5.38 18.07 62.52
CA GLN A 452 -6.39 18.97 63.08
C GLN A 452 -6.72 20.13 62.12
N GLU A 453 -5.70 20.72 61.46
CA GLU A 453 -5.87 21.80 60.48
C GLU A 453 -6.65 21.33 59.22
N TYR A 454 -6.48 20.07 58.80
CA TYR A 454 -7.11 19.50 57.61
C TYR A 454 -8.40 18.74 57.88
N GLY A 455 -8.83 18.69 59.19
CA GLY A 455 -10.07 18.04 59.62
C GLY A 455 -10.10 16.53 59.29
N ILE A 456 -8.96 15.85 59.48
CA ILE A 456 -8.80 14.41 59.27
C ILE A 456 -8.96 13.76 60.65
N ASP A 457 -10.08 13.02 60.86
CA ASP A 457 -10.25 12.22 62.07
C ASP A 457 -9.54 10.89 61.92
N PRO A 458 -8.59 10.56 62.78
CA PRO A 458 -7.83 9.31 62.71
C PRO A 458 -8.66 8.05 63.01
N ALA A 459 -9.93 8.18 63.33
CA ALA A 459 -10.87 7.09 63.52
C ALA A 459 -11.59 6.70 62.21
N ASP A 460 -11.45 7.52 61.15
CA ASP A 460 -12.08 7.30 59.85
C ASP A 460 -11.12 6.66 58.84
N VAL A 461 -9.89 6.23 59.25
CA VAL A 461 -8.86 5.64 58.36
C VAL A 461 -8.42 4.27 58.87
#